data_f2d8c7cbc351ff60f2d093d6edf519bc
#
_entry.id   f2d8c7cbc351ff60f2d093d6edf519bc
#
_cell.length_a   1.000
_cell.length_b   1.000
_cell.length_c   1.000
_cell.angle_alpha   90.00
_cell.angle_beta   90.00
_cell.angle_gamma   90.00
#
_symmetry.space_group_name_H-M   'P 1'
#
loop_
_entity.id
_entity.type
_entity.pdbx_description
1 polymer ?
#
loop_
_entity_poly.entity_id
_entity_poly.type
_entity_poly.pdbx_seq_one_letter_code
_entity_poly.pdbx_strand_id
1 'polypeptide(L)'
;MKKTLRFIIDYNTIFIFLLMLLISALASEAFFTPNNLFNLIRQVTPVGIISMGMLLVILTGGIDLSVGSVLAMVGVLCAYFTRIMPLPLAILSSLACGVLVGSLSGYLVAFHRMAPFIATLALMSIVRGLGFIFSKGAPVIIDASAAGLARFGGGSFLGLPNPSWILLLVFAITAILLRYHSFGRIVIAIGSNEEAVRLSGIKVPMYKYSVYAIAGGLSAIAGIILTARTSVGAPITGVGLELDVIAAVVVGGASLMGGRGSAINTLLGVCILGMIGNIMNLMTIPAYSQQVIKGLIIILAVLLQRFQDPGNK
;
A
#
# COMPACT_ATOMS: atom_id res chain seq x y z
N MET A 1 30.57 7.34 -21.01
CA MET A 1 30.02 8.08 -19.86
C MET A 1 28.50 8.33 -19.93
N LYS A 2 27.93 8.92 -21.00
CA LYS A 2 26.48 9.19 -21.11
C LYS A 2 25.58 7.90 -21.12
N LYS A 3 26.01 6.79 -21.71
CA LYS A 3 25.25 5.52 -21.71
C LYS A 3 25.21 4.84 -20.34
N THR A 4 26.34 4.84 -19.62
CA THR A 4 26.46 4.25 -18.28
C THR A 4 25.64 5.06 -17.25
N LEU A 5 25.65 6.40 -17.36
CA LEU A 5 24.86 7.25 -16.48
C LEU A 5 23.35 7.09 -16.72
N ARG A 6 22.91 6.93 -17.98
CA ARG A 6 21.52 6.62 -18.32
C ARG A 6 21.09 5.25 -17.77
N PHE A 7 21.93 4.24 -17.89
CA PHE A 7 21.65 2.91 -17.35
C PHE A 7 21.45 2.94 -15.82
N ILE A 8 22.29 3.69 -15.08
CA ILE A 8 22.15 3.86 -13.63
C ILE A 8 20.86 4.62 -13.28
N ILE A 9 20.46 5.60 -14.08
CA ILE A 9 19.21 6.35 -13.87
C ILE A 9 17.98 5.48 -14.14
N ASP A 10 18.01 4.67 -15.19
CA ASP A 10 16.89 3.80 -15.58
C ASP A 10 16.67 2.63 -14.59
N TYR A 11 17.73 2.19 -13.89
CA TYR A 11 17.71 1.07 -12.94
C TYR A 11 18.01 1.49 -11.49
N ASN A 12 17.88 2.79 -11.16
CA ASN A 12 18.24 3.34 -9.85
C ASN A 12 17.59 2.59 -8.68
N THR A 13 16.32 2.21 -8.77
CA THR A 13 15.59 1.50 -7.71
C THR A 13 16.21 0.12 -7.42
N ILE A 14 16.68 -0.59 -8.46
CA ILE A 14 17.36 -1.88 -8.29
C ILE A 14 18.70 -1.68 -7.59
N PHE A 15 19.47 -0.66 -7.98
CA PHE A 15 20.75 -0.34 -7.32
C PHE A 15 20.56 0.02 -5.86
N ILE A 16 19.56 0.84 -5.53
CA ILE A 16 19.23 1.19 -4.15
C ILE A 16 18.82 -0.05 -3.37
N PHE A 17 18.00 -0.95 -3.95
CA PHE A 17 17.60 -2.19 -3.33
C PHE A 17 18.81 -3.10 -3.01
N LEU A 18 19.73 -3.28 -3.96
CA LEU A 18 20.94 -4.09 -3.75
C LEU A 18 21.87 -3.45 -2.71
N LEU A 19 22.02 -2.13 -2.74
CA LEU A 19 22.79 -1.40 -1.74
C LEU A 19 22.17 -1.56 -0.34
N MET A 20 20.84 -1.49 -0.23
CA MET A 20 20.14 -1.71 1.04
C MET A 20 20.29 -3.16 1.53
N LEU A 21 20.31 -4.15 0.64
CA LEU A 21 20.62 -5.53 1.02
C LEU A 21 22.04 -5.65 1.60
N LEU A 22 23.01 -5.01 0.96
CA LEU A 22 24.39 -5.00 1.45
C LEU A 22 24.52 -4.31 2.81
N ILE A 23 23.93 -3.12 2.95
CA ILE A 23 23.91 -2.39 4.23
C ILE A 23 23.26 -3.25 5.32
N SER A 24 22.13 -3.91 5.00
CA SER A 24 21.42 -4.77 5.95
C SER A 24 22.27 -5.95 6.42
N ALA A 25 23.02 -6.56 5.50
CA ALA A 25 23.94 -7.66 5.80
C ALA A 25 25.06 -7.22 6.75
N LEU A 26 25.59 -6.00 6.55
CA LEU A 26 26.69 -5.45 7.37
C LEU A 26 26.21 -4.90 8.71
N ALA A 27 24.96 -4.42 8.77
CA ALA A 27 24.39 -3.80 9.97
C ALA A 27 23.98 -4.80 11.06
N SER A 28 23.61 -6.05 10.69
CA SER A 28 23.18 -7.06 11.65
C SER A 28 23.37 -8.49 11.12
N GLU A 29 24.09 -9.32 11.87
CA GLU A 29 24.23 -10.75 11.60
C GLU A 29 22.86 -11.47 11.58
N ALA A 30 21.88 -10.97 12.34
CA ALA A 30 20.55 -11.53 12.41
C ALA A 30 19.71 -11.24 11.15
N PHE A 31 20.12 -10.33 10.26
CA PHE A 31 19.32 -9.93 9.12
C PHE A 31 18.95 -11.11 8.20
N PHE A 32 19.90 -11.95 7.84
CA PHE A 32 19.66 -13.11 6.96
C PHE A 32 19.19 -14.38 7.69
N THR A 33 18.90 -14.31 8.98
CA THR A 33 18.31 -15.48 9.65
C THR A 33 16.92 -15.79 9.08
N PRO A 34 16.54 -17.08 8.92
CA PRO A 34 15.23 -17.47 8.39
C PRO A 34 14.08 -16.80 9.16
N ASN A 35 14.16 -16.75 10.49
CA ASN A 35 13.14 -16.11 11.32
C ASN A 35 12.96 -14.63 11.00
N ASN A 36 14.06 -13.89 10.82
CA ASN A 36 13.99 -12.47 10.48
C ASN A 36 13.43 -12.25 9.07
N LEU A 37 13.88 -13.03 8.08
CA LEU A 37 13.37 -12.94 6.72
C LEU A 37 11.86 -13.23 6.66
N PHE A 38 11.39 -14.25 7.39
CA PHE A 38 9.95 -14.53 7.52
C PHE A 38 9.19 -13.35 8.14
N ASN A 39 9.75 -12.75 9.18
CA ASN A 39 9.15 -11.58 9.83
C ASN A 39 9.14 -10.37 8.90
N LEU A 40 10.22 -10.12 8.17
CA LEU A 40 10.30 -9.05 7.19
C LEU A 40 9.21 -9.21 6.11
N ILE A 41 9.09 -10.41 5.51
CA ILE A 41 8.07 -10.72 4.50
C ILE A 41 6.65 -10.48 5.08
N ARG A 42 6.39 -10.93 6.31
CA ARG A 42 5.10 -10.70 6.97
C ARG A 42 4.81 -9.22 7.20
N GLN A 43 5.83 -8.41 7.51
CA GLN A 43 5.68 -6.98 7.75
C GLN A 43 5.43 -6.20 6.46
N VAL A 44 6.13 -6.53 5.38
CA VAL A 44 6.00 -5.83 4.10
C VAL A 44 4.73 -6.21 3.34
N THR A 45 4.14 -7.37 3.64
CA THR A 45 2.96 -7.89 2.91
C THR A 45 1.78 -6.91 2.90
N PRO A 46 1.25 -6.41 4.04
CA PRO A 46 0.13 -5.46 4.04
C PRO A 46 0.47 -4.16 3.31
N VAL A 47 1.65 -3.60 3.58
CA VAL A 47 2.12 -2.38 2.91
C VAL A 47 2.22 -2.59 1.41
N GLY A 48 2.77 -3.72 0.97
CA GLY A 48 2.91 -4.06 -0.45
C GLY A 48 1.58 -4.17 -1.17
N ILE A 49 0.58 -4.81 -0.55
CA ILE A 49 -0.76 -4.93 -1.12
C ILE A 49 -1.39 -3.54 -1.31
N ILE A 50 -1.35 -2.68 -0.30
CA ILE A 50 -1.89 -1.32 -0.38
C ILE A 50 -1.11 -0.49 -1.39
N SER A 51 0.22 -0.65 -1.46
CA SER A 51 1.08 0.09 -2.40
C SER A 51 0.73 -0.22 -3.86
N MET A 52 0.25 -1.42 -4.18
CA MET A 52 -0.24 -1.72 -5.52
C MET A 52 -1.51 -0.91 -5.86
N GLY A 53 -2.43 -0.74 -4.90
CA GLY A 53 -3.60 0.12 -5.05
C GLY A 53 -3.22 1.59 -5.14
N MET A 54 -2.34 2.05 -4.25
CA MET A 54 -1.83 3.43 -4.24
C MET A 54 -1.09 3.77 -5.54
N LEU A 55 -0.35 2.83 -6.12
CA LEU A 55 0.29 3.01 -7.43
C LEU A 55 -0.76 3.36 -8.50
N LEU A 56 -1.88 2.63 -8.56
CA LEU A 56 -2.95 2.91 -9.52
C LEU A 56 -3.55 4.31 -9.32
N VAL A 57 -3.75 4.73 -8.07
CA VAL A 57 -4.24 6.07 -7.72
C VAL A 57 -3.23 7.13 -8.12
N ILE A 58 -1.95 6.98 -7.76
CA ILE A 58 -0.87 7.92 -8.08
C ILE A 58 -0.69 8.04 -9.60
N LEU A 59 -0.80 6.94 -10.34
CA LEU A 59 -0.71 6.97 -11.80
C LEU A 59 -1.77 7.89 -12.45
N THR A 60 -2.92 8.13 -11.80
CA THR A 60 -3.93 9.11 -12.27
C THR A 60 -3.70 10.54 -11.76
N GLY A 61 -2.59 10.82 -11.08
CA GLY A 61 -2.32 12.11 -10.44
C GLY A 61 -3.10 12.31 -9.12
N GLY A 62 -3.65 11.23 -8.54
CA GLY A 62 -4.36 11.26 -7.27
C GLY A 62 -3.51 10.78 -6.10
N ILE A 63 -4.01 11.00 -4.87
CA ILE A 63 -3.47 10.44 -3.62
C ILE A 63 -4.65 9.97 -2.78
N ASP A 64 -4.53 8.80 -2.14
CA ASP A 64 -5.53 8.29 -1.21
C ASP A 64 -4.96 8.17 0.21
N LEU A 65 -5.30 9.12 1.06
CA LEU A 65 -4.88 9.12 2.46
C LEU A 65 -5.76 8.22 3.34
N SER A 66 -6.89 7.73 2.82
CA SER A 66 -7.82 6.93 3.63
C SER A 66 -7.37 5.48 3.83
N VAL A 67 -6.38 4.99 3.07
CA VAL A 67 -5.97 3.59 3.02
C VAL A 67 -5.62 2.99 4.40
N GLY A 68 -4.94 3.77 5.27
CA GLY A 68 -4.60 3.33 6.63
C GLY A 68 -5.81 3.22 7.55
N SER A 69 -6.78 4.15 7.42
CA SER A 69 -8.02 4.10 8.19
C SER A 69 -8.97 3.01 7.68
N VAL A 70 -9.02 2.77 6.37
CA VAL A 70 -9.76 1.65 5.76
C VAL A 70 -9.23 0.31 6.27
N LEU A 71 -7.91 0.12 6.25
CA LEU A 71 -7.25 -1.06 6.82
C LEU A 71 -7.69 -1.30 8.26
N ALA A 72 -7.65 -0.27 9.12
CA ALA A 72 -7.99 -0.37 10.53
C ALA A 72 -9.47 -0.70 10.75
N MET A 73 -10.37 0.06 10.09
CA MET A 73 -11.81 -0.16 10.20
C MET A 73 -12.20 -1.56 9.71
N VAL A 74 -11.68 -2.00 8.57
CA VAL A 74 -11.95 -3.33 8.03
C VAL A 74 -11.42 -4.41 8.97
N GLY A 75 -10.24 -4.21 9.59
CA GLY A 75 -9.72 -5.14 10.59
C GLY A 75 -10.64 -5.26 11.81
N VAL A 76 -11.16 -4.13 12.32
CA VAL A 76 -12.15 -4.11 13.41
C VAL A 76 -13.44 -4.81 12.98
N LEU A 77 -13.99 -4.48 11.81
CA LEU A 77 -15.21 -5.10 11.30
C LEU A 77 -15.05 -6.61 11.07
N CYS A 78 -13.92 -7.04 10.51
CA CYS A 78 -13.62 -8.45 10.32
C CYS A 78 -13.64 -9.19 11.66
N ALA A 79 -12.92 -8.69 12.67
CA ALA A 79 -12.91 -9.27 14.00
C ALA A 79 -14.31 -9.28 14.66
N TYR A 80 -15.08 -8.20 14.50
CA TYR A 80 -16.44 -8.11 15.00
C TYR A 80 -17.39 -9.11 14.31
N PHE A 81 -17.33 -9.18 12.97
CA PHE A 81 -18.21 -10.05 12.17
C PHE A 81 -17.95 -11.55 12.42
N THR A 82 -16.73 -11.96 12.79
CA THR A 82 -16.47 -13.34 13.18
C THR A 82 -17.29 -13.82 14.37
N ARG A 83 -17.83 -12.88 15.19
CA ARG A 83 -18.67 -13.20 16.36
C ARG A 83 -20.14 -13.39 16.03
N ILE A 84 -20.60 -12.91 14.89
CA ILE A 84 -22.03 -12.86 14.54
C ILE A 84 -22.37 -13.59 13.24
N MET A 85 -21.36 -13.96 12.44
CA MET A 85 -21.58 -14.67 11.18
C MET A 85 -20.41 -15.62 10.87
N PRO A 86 -20.61 -16.62 9.98
CA PRO A 86 -19.55 -17.53 9.54
C PRO A 86 -18.37 -16.78 8.90
N LEU A 87 -17.15 -17.30 9.10
CA LEU A 87 -15.90 -16.68 8.64
C LEU A 87 -15.92 -16.23 7.16
N PRO A 88 -16.39 -17.00 6.18
CA PRO A 88 -16.42 -16.53 4.79
C PRO A 88 -17.28 -15.28 4.60
N LEU A 89 -18.44 -15.19 5.27
CA LEU A 89 -19.30 -14.01 5.23
C LEU A 89 -18.68 -12.82 5.95
N ALA A 90 -18.01 -13.05 7.07
CA ALA A 90 -17.27 -12.00 7.80
C ALA A 90 -16.18 -11.38 6.91
N ILE A 91 -15.41 -12.20 6.19
CA ILE A 91 -14.39 -11.74 5.24
C ILE A 91 -15.02 -10.94 4.09
N LEU A 92 -16.06 -11.49 3.44
CA LEU A 92 -16.70 -10.83 2.29
C LEU A 92 -17.36 -9.50 2.68
N SER A 93 -18.07 -9.47 3.81
CA SER A 93 -18.70 -8.24 4.31
C SER A 93 -17.66 -7.17 4.65
N SER A 94 -16.55 -7.56 5.27
CA SER A 94 -15.45 -6.65 5.60
C SER A 94 -14.76 -6.11 4.34
N LEU A 95 -14.53 -6.98 3.34
CA LEU A 95 -13.98 -6.59 2.04
C LEU A 95 -14.93 -5.59 1.33
N ALA A 96 -16.23 -5.88 1.33
CA ALA A 96 -17.23 -5.00 0.73
C ALA A 96 -17.21 -3.60 1.37
N CYS A 97 -17.06 -3.49 2.70
CA CYS A 97 -16.92 -2.20 3.38
C CYS A 97 -15.72 -1.41 2.87
N GLY A 98 -14.56 -2.04 2.67
CA GLY A 98 -13.39 -1.33 2.14
C GLY A 98 -13.57 -0.89 0.69
N VAL A 99 -14.17 -1.74 -0.16
CA VAL A 99 -14.52 -1.37 -1.54
C VAL A 99 -15.52 -0.20 -1.56
N LEU A 100 -16.51 -0.20 -0.66
CA LEU A 100 -17.48 0.90 -0.55
C LEU A 100 -16.80 2.24 -0.18
N VAL A 101 -15.88 2.23 0.78
CA VAL A 101 -15.13 3.44 1.14
C VAL A 101 -14.27 3.91 -0.02
N GLY A 102 -13.52 3.03 -0.68
CA GLY A 102 -12.75 3.37 -1.86
C GLY A 102 -13.63 3.89 -3.02
N SER A 103 -14.81 3.29 -3.21
CA SER A 103 -15.80 3.76 -4.18
C SER A 103 -16.31 5.15 -3.85
N LEU A 104 -16.53 5.46 -2.56
CA LEU A 104 -16.93 6.80 -2.12
C LEU A 104 -15.81 7.82 -2.36
N SER A 105 -14.54 7.46 -2.05
CA SER A 105 -13.38 8.29 -2.41
C SER A 105 -13.35 8.57 -3.90
N GLY A 106 -13.46 7.52 -4.71
CA GLY A 106 -13.48 7.62 -6.16
C GLY A 106 -14.65 8.45 -6.70
N TYR A 107 -15.83 8.34 -6.11
CA TYR A 107 -17.01 9.12 -6.49
C TYR A 107 -16.80 10.61 -6.24
N LEU A 108 -16.30 10.98 -5.06
CA LEU A 108 -16.02 12.38 -4.72
C LEU A 108 -14.95 12.99 -5.61
N VAL A 109 -13.88 12.25 -5.88
CA VAL A 109 -12.76 12.73 -6.71
C VAL A 109 -13.14 12.77 -8.19
N ALA A 110 -13.76 11.70 -8.73
CA ALA A 110 -13.94 11.55 -10.15
C ALA A 110 -15.17 12.31 -10.68
N PHE A 111 -16.28 12.30 -9.94
CA PHE A 111 -17.55 12.88 -10.43
C PHE A 111 -17.80 14.27 -9.84
N HIS A 112 -17.46 14.51 -8.55
CA HIS A 112 -17.58 15.83 -7.93
C HIS A 112 -16.33 16.69 -8.09
N ARG A 113 -15.26 16.16 -8.70
CA ARG A 113 -13.99 16.85 -8.95
C ARG A 113 -13.38 17.48 -7.69
N MET A 114 -13.62 16.86 -6.53
CA MET A 114 -12.96 17.26 -5.31
C MET A 114 -11.46 16.99 -5.41
N ALA A 115 -10.64 17.89 -4.84
CA ALA A 115 -9.20 17.64 -4.75
C ALA A 115 -8.94 16.31 -4.03
N PRO A 116 -8.18 15.37 -4.60
CA PRO A 116 -7.98 14.03 -4.04
C PRO A 116 -7.55 14.05 -2.58
N PHE A 117 -6.57 14.92 -2.26
CA PHE A 117 -6.07 15.10 -0.90
C PHE A 117 -7.19 15.48 0.10
N ILE A 118 -8.07 16.42 -0.25
CA ILE A 118 -9.14 16.89 0.64
C ILE A 118 -10.19 15.79 0.84
N ALA A 119 -10.62 15.15 -0.25
CA ALA A 119 -11.64 14.11 -0.19
C ALA A 119 -11.17 12.91 0.66
N THR A 120 -9.94 12.44 0.42
CA THR A 120 -9.42 11.26 1.11
C THR A 120 -8.98 11.56 2.54
N LEU A 121 -8.52 12.78 2.86
CA LEU A 121 -8.26 13.22 4.23
C LEU A 121 -9.55 13.26 5.07
N ALA A 122 -10.64 13.80 4.51
CA ALA A 122 -11.93 13.79 5.18
C ALA A 122 -12.43 12.36 5.43
N LEU A 123 -12.35 11.50 4.40
CA LEU A 123 -12.71 10.08 4.54
C LEU A 123 -11.79 9.33 5.52
N MET A 124 -10.50 9.62 5.54
CA MET A 124 -9.59 9.09 6.55
C MET A 124 -10.10 9.34 7.97
N SER A 125 -10.51 10.57 8.25
CA SER A 125 -11.02 10.96 9.57
C SER A 125 -12.36 10.29 9.89
N ILE A 126 -13.31 10.27 8.93
CA ILE A 126 -14.60 9.62 9.09
C ILE A 126 -14.45 8.13 9.34
N VAL A 127 -13.68 7.45 8.47
CA VAL A 127 -13.48 5.99 8.54
C VAL A 127 -12.74 5.61 9.83
N ARG A 128 -11.76 6.40 10.25
CA ARG A 128 -11.07 6.21 11.53
C ARG A 128 -12.05 6.33 12.69
N GLY A 129 -12.89 7.36 12.69
CA GLY A 129 -13.95 7.56 13.70
C GLY A 129 -14.93 6.40 13.75
N LEU A 130 -15.40 5.90 12.59
CA LEU A 130 -16.23 4.71 12.51
C LEU A 130 -15.55 3.48 13.09
N GLY A 131 -14.25 3.27 12.81
CA GLY A 131 -13.47 2.20 13.42
C GLY A 131 -13.49 2.27 14.96
N PHE A 132 -13.34 3.44 15.55
CA PHE A 132 -13.45 3.64 17.00
C PHE A 132 -14.88 3.42 17.53
N ILE A 133 -15.92 3.85 16.81
CA ILE A 133 -17.32 3.62 17.20
C ILE A 133 -17.62 2.12 17.23
N PHE A 134 -17.32 1.38 16.16
CA PHE A 134 -17.57 -0.07 16.08
C PHE A 134 -16.79 -0.87 17.10
N SER A 135 -15.56 -0.45 17.43
CA SER A 135 -14.70 -1.11 18.42
C SER A 135 -14.97 -0.64 19.86
N LYS A 136 -15.82 0.39 20.07
CA LYS A 136 -16.01 1.06 21.36
C LYS A 136 -14.67 1.55 21.96
N GLY A 137 -13.76 1.97 21.09
CA GLY A 137 -12.43 2.46 21.47
C GLY A 137 -11.40 1.40 21.87
N ALA A 138 -11.77 0.11 21.90
CA ALA A 138 -10.93 -0.99 22.34
C ALA A 138 -10.58 -1.95 21.19
N PRO A 139 -9.45 -2.69 21.24
CA PRO A 139 -9.17 -3.75 20.29
C PRO A 139 -10.22 -4.87 20.34
N VAL A 140 -10.63 -5.38 19.18
CA VAL A 140 -11.62 -6.46 19.01
C VAL A 140 -10.87 -7.74 18.67
N ILE A 141 -10.97 -8.75 19.53
CA ILE A 141 -10.35 -10.08 19.31
C ILE A 141 -11.26 -10.88 18.37
N ILE A 142 -10.67 -11.60 17.41
CA ILE A 142 -11.40 -12.54 16.55
C ILE A 142 -12.02 -13.67 17.37
N ASP A 143 -13.18 -14.15 16.96
CA ASP A 143 -13.86 -15.25 17.65
C ASP A 143 -13.08 -16.56 17.52
N ALA A 144 -13.19 -17.44 18.52
CA ALA A 144 -12.55 -18.76 18.50
C ALA A 144 -13.00 -19.65 17.33
N SER A 145 -14.24 -19.49 16.84
CA SER A 145 -14.75 -20.18 15.65
C SER A 145 -13.99 -19.80 14.38
N ALA A 146 -13.34 -18.63 14.36
CA ALA A 146 -12.52 -18.11 13.27
C ALA A 146 -11.02 -18.46 13.41
N ALA A 147 -10.64 -19.46 14.21
CA ALA A 147 -9.25 -19.90 14.38
C ALA A 147 -8.54 -20.24 13.05
N GLY A 148 -9.30 -20.58 11.98
CA GLY A 148 -8.77 -20.75 10.63
C GLY A 148 -8.12 -19.48 10.07
N LEU A 149 -8.68 -18.31 10.40
CA LEU A 149 -8.12 -17.01 9.99
C LEU A 149 -6.77 -16.75 10.66
N ALA A 150 -6.67 -16.99 11.97
CA ALA A 150 -5.40 -16.86 12.72
C ALA A 150 -4.33 -17.85 12.23
N ARG A 151 -4.72 -19.10 11.95
CA ARG A 151 -3.81 -20.10 11.35
C ARG A 151 -3.31 -19.67 9.97
N PHE A 152 -4.17 -19.08 9.15
CA PHE A 152 -3.74 -18.50 7.87
C PHE A 152 -2.74 -17.35 8.08
N GLY A 153 -3.03 -16.40 8.97
CA GLY A 153 -2.18 -15.22 9.23
C GLY A 153 -0.80 -15.57 9.79
N GLY A 154 -0.72 -16.58 10.67
CA GLY A 154 0.53 -17.03 11.30
C GLY A 154 1.26 -18.14 10.53
N GLY A 155 0.57 -18.84 9.63
CA GLY A 155 1.09 -20.02 8.92
C GLY A 155 2.04 -19.71 7.78
N SER A 156 2.61 -20.79 7.22
CA SER A 156 3.46 -20.75 6.03
C SER A 156 3.13 -21.91 5.09
N PHE A 157 3.31 -21.68 3.78
CA PHE A 157 3.13 -22.66 2.72
C PHE A 157 4.25 -22.54 1.71
N LEU A 158 4.84 -23.66 1.29
CA LEU A 158 5.98 -23.72 0.36
C LEU A 158 7.15 -22.80 0.77
N GLY A 159 7.47 -22.74 2.06
CA GLY A 159 8.60 -21.96 2.55
C GLY A 159 8.35 -20.42 2.59
N LEU A 160 7.11 -19.95 2.41
CA LEU A 160 6.74 -18.55 2.51
C LEU A 160 5.55 -18.36 3.46
N PRO A 161 5.43 -17.23 4.19
CA PRO A 161 4.24 -16.90 4.96
C PRO A 161 2.99 -16.89 4.08
N ASN A 162 1.88 -17.50 4.53
CA ASN A 162 0.64 -17.57 3.74
C ASN A 162 0.17 -16.22 3.17
N PRO A 163 0.18 -15.11 3.93
CA PRO A 163 -0.24 -13.81 3.40
C PRO A 163 0.60 -13.29 2.23
N SER A 164 1.88 -13.70 2.13
CA SER A 164 2.75 -13.24 1.04
C SER A 164 2.34 -13.76 -0.33
N TRP A 165 1.64 -14.90 -0.39
CA TRP A 165 1.07 -15.41 -1.63
C TRP A 165 -0.02 -14.48 -2.18
N ILE A 166 -0.80 -13.84 -1.29
CA ILE A 166 -1.77 -12.82 -1.69
C ILE A 166 -1.05 -11.58 -2.25
N LEU A 167 0.06 -11.15 -1.61
CA LEU A 167 0.87 -10.06 -2.14
C LEU A 167 1.40 -10.38 -3.54
N LEU A 168 1.96 -11.59 -3.73
CA LEU A 168 2.47 -12.01 -5.04
C LEU A 168 1.37 -12.05 -6.11
N LEU A 169 0.17 -12.51 -5.75
CA LEU A 169 -0.99 -12.52 -6.65
C LEU A 169 -1.41 -11.09 -7.01
N VAL A 170 -1.56 -10.20 -6.02
CA VAL A 170 -1.92 -8.79 -6.24
C VAL A 170 -0.87 -8.08 -7.08
N PHE A 171 0.41 -8.32 -6.79
CA PHE A 171 1.52 -7.80 -7.59
C PHE A 171 1.44 -8.28 -9.04
N ALA A 172 1.27 -9.58 -9.27
CA ALA A 172 1.19 -10.16 -10.61
C ALA A 172 -0.01 -9.58 -11.39
N ILE A 173 -1.18 -9.49 -10.75
CA ILE A 173 -2.38 -8.90 -11.35
C ILE A 173 -2.11 -7.43 -11.72
N THR A 174 -1.54 -6.63 -10.81
CA THR A 174 -1.26 -5.21 -11.06
C THR A 174 -0.20 -5.04 -12.15
N ALA A 175 0.84 -5.86 -12.17
CA ALA A 175 1.88 -5.84 -13.20
C ALA A 175 1.32 -6.18 -14.59
N ILE A 176 0.48 -7.22 -14.69
CA ILE A 176 -0.20 -7.62 -15.94
C ILE A 176 -1.16 -6.52 -16.38
N LEU A 177 -1.97 -5.98 -15.44
CA LEU A 177 -2.93 -4.92 -15.70
C LEU A 177 -2.24 -3.68 -16.30
N LEU A 178 -1.13 -3.24 -15.71
CA LEU A 178 -0.40 -2.06 -16.17
C LEU A 178 0.33 -2.29 -17.50
N ARG A 179 0.85 -3.49 -17.73
CA ARG A 179 1.69 -3.77 -18.90
C ARG A 179 0.89 -4.20 -20.14
N TYR A 180 -0.14 -5.02 -19.95
CA TYR A 180 -0.81 -5.70 -21.08
C TYR A 180 -2.26 -5.28 -21.27
N HIS A 181 -2.95 -4.78 -20.23
CA HIS A 181 -4.38 -4.46 -20.34
C HIS A 181 -4.61 -3.00 -20.73
N SER A 182 -5.70 -2.73 -21.49
CA SER A 182 -6.08 -1.35 -21.88
C SER A 182 -6.36 -0.45 -20.67
N PHE A 183 -6.93 -1.00 -19.58
CA PHE A 183 -7.17 -0.27 -18.36
C PHE A 183 -5.90 0.40 -17.83
N GLY A 184 -4.79 -0.35 -17.71
CA GLY A 184 -3.52 0.18 -17.21
C GLY A 184 -2.96 1.28 -18.12
N ARG A 185 -3.02 1.09 -19.45
CA ARG A 185 -2.59 2.12 -20.42
C ARG A 185 -3.39 3.41 -20.30
N ILE A 186 -4.72 3.30 -20.10
CA ILE A 186 -5.59 4.47 -19.94
C ILE A 186 -5.32 5.17 -18.60
N VAL A 187 -5.12 4.43 -17.49
CA VAL A 187 -4.76 4.98 -16.19
C VAL A 187 -3.46 5.79 -16.28
N ILE A 188 -2.42 5.27 -16.94
CA ILE A 188 -1.15 5.98 -17.16
C ILE A 188 -1.37 7.21 -18.07
N ALA A 189 -2.16 7.08 -19.12
CA ALA A 189 -2.45 8.18 -20.04
C ALA A 189 -3.21 9.33 -19.34
N ILE A 190 -4.17 9.03 -18.46
CA ILE A 190 -4.91 10.01 -17.66
C ILE A 190 -3.95 10.86 -16.84
N GLY A 191 -2.98 10.24 -16.14
CA GLY A 191 -1.99 10.99 -15.36
C GLY A 191 -1.00 11.79 -16.21
N SER A 192 -0.74 11.36 -17.45
CA SER A 192 0.14 12.09 -18.36
C SER A 192 -0.53 13.32 -18.96
N ASN A 193 -1.79 13.18 -19.43
CA ASN A 193 -2.61 14.27 -19.97
C ASN A 193 -4.09 13.88 -19.95
N GLU A 194 -4.78 14.23 -18.88
CA GLU A 194 -6.20 13.93 -18.68
C GLU A 194 -7.08 14.52 -19.80
N GLU A 195 -6.77 15.73 -20.23
CA GLU A 195 -7.55 16.44 -21.24
C GLU A 195 -7.47 15.74 -22.60
N ALA A 196 -6.28 15.30 -23.03
CA ALA A 196 -6.11 14.55 -24.25
C ALA A 196 -6.88 13.22 -24.25
N VAL A 197 -6.88 12.51 -23.10
CA VAL A 197 -7.65 11.27 -22.94
C VAL A 197 -9.15 11.55 -23.01
N ARG A 198 -9.62 12.64 -22.40
CA ARG A 198 -11.02 13.06 -22.46
C ARG A 198 -11.47 13.39 -23.88
N LEU A 199 -10.64 14.14 -24.62
CA LEU A 199 -10.89 14.50 -26.02
C LEU A 199 -10.91 13.27 -26.96
N SER A 200 -10.23 12.18 -26.58
CA SER A 200 -10.30 10.89 -27.28
C SER A 200 -11.60 10.11 -27.02
N GLY A 201 -12.59 10.70 -26.34
CA GLY A 201 -13.88 10.08 -26.07
C GLY A 201 -13.89 9.08 -24.90
N ILE A 202 -12.79 8.97 -24.14
CA ILE A 202 -12.70 8.03 -23.00
C ILE A 202 -13.37 8.66 -21.77
N LYS A 203 -14.19 7.86 -21.06
CA LYS A 203 -14.88 8.27 -19.84
C LYS A 203 -13.91 8.30 -18.64
N VAL A 204 -13.01 9.29 -18.56
CA VAL A 204 -12.01 9.47 -17.52
C VAL A 204 -12.56 9.27 -16.08
N PRO A 205 -13.75 9.83 -15.71
CA PRO A 205 -14.25 9.65 -14.34
C PRO A 205 -14.43 8.19 -13.93
N MET A 206 -14.81 7.29 -14.84
CA MET A 206 -14.98 5.87 -14.53
C MET A 206 -13.65 5.19 -14.17
N TYR A 207 -12.56 5.55 -14.86
CA TYR A 207 -11.24 5.03 -14.57
C TYR A 207 -10.72 5.55 -13.22
N LYS A 208 -10.86 6.85 -12.96
CA LYS A 208 -10.50 7.42 -11.65
C LYS A 208 -11.31 6.77 -10.53
N TYR A 209 -12.63 6.65 -10.67
CA TYR A 209 -13.48 5.94 -9.72
C TYR A 209 -12.98 4.51 -9.45
N SER A 210 -12.69 3.76 -10.51
CA SER A 210 -12.27 2.36 -10.40
C SER A 210 -10.94 2.19 -9.66
N VAL A 211 -9.95 3.07 -9.87
CA VAL A 211 -8.66 2.94 -9.17
C VAL A 211 -8.79 3.18 -7.67
N TYR A 212 -9.66 4.10 -7.23
CA TYR A 212 -9.94 4.29 -5.80
C TYR A 212 -10.72 3.12 -5.20
N ALA A 213 -11.71 2.58 -5.92
CA ALA A 213 -12.44 1.39 -5.48
C ALA A 213 -11.51 0.18 -5.31
N ILE A 214 -10.57 -0.02 -6.25
CA ILE A 214 -9.53 -1.06 -6.16
C ILE A 214 -8.61 -0.80 -4.96
N ALA A 215 -8.16 0.45 -4.75
CA ALA A 215 -7.30 0.81 -3.62
C ALA A 215 -7.98 0.54 -2.28
N GLY A 216 -9.27 0.87 -2.15
CA GLY A 216 -10.08 0.54 -0.96
C GLY A 216 -10.22 -0.97 -0.73
N GLY A 217 -10.42 -1.75 -1.80
CA GLY A 217 -10.47 -3.22 -1.73
C GLY A 217 -9.12 -3.83 -1.31
N LEU A 218 -8.00 -3.34 -1.84
CA LEU A 218 -6.66 -3.79 -1.46
C LEU A 218 -6.31 -3.38 -0.02
N SER A 219 -6.75 -2.21 0.43
CA SER A 219 -6.63 -1.79 1.83
C SER A 219 -7.43 -2.69 2.77
N ALA A 220 -8.62 -3.13 2.33
CA ALA A 220 -9.42 -4.10 3.07
C ALA A 220 -8.73 -5.47 3.17
N ILE A 221 -8.18 -5.98 2.08
CA ILE A 221 -7.40 -7.24 2.09
C ILE A 221 -6.23 -7.14 3.08
N ALA A 222 -5.50 -6.04 3.05
CA ALA A 222 -4.40 -5.80 3.98
C ALA A 222 -4.86 -5.74 5.44
N GLY A 223 -6.03 -5.13 5.71
CA GLY A 223 -6.65 -5.08 7.04
C GLY A 223 -7.03 -6.46 7.56
N ILE A 224 -7.65 -7.30 6.73
CA ILE A 224 -7.99 -8.68 7.06
C ILE A 224 -6.73 -9.50 7.34
N ILE A 225 -5.69 -9.38 6.51
CA ILE A 225 -4.41 -10.07 6.69
C ILE A 225 -3.75 -9.66 8.01
N LEU A 226 -3.75 -8.38 8.32
CA LEU A 226 -3.14 -7.89 9.56
C LEU A 226 -3.91 -8.39 10.79
N THR A 227 -5.25 -8.37 10.74
CA THR A 227 -6.12 -8.94 11.78
C THR A 227 -5.93 -10.46 11.90
N ALA A 228 -5.79 -11.17 10.78
CA ALA A 228 -5.46 -12.59 10.79
C ALA A 228 -4.14 -12.89 11.50
N ARG A 229 -3.13 -12.06 11.29
CA ARG A 229 -1.78 -12.21 11.87
C ARG A 229 -1.76 -11.90 13.37
N THR A 230 -2.48 -10.86 13.80
CA THR A 230 -2.46 -10.39 15.19
C THR A 230 -3.58 -10.99 16.02
N SER A 231 -4.56 -11.66 15.39
CA SER A 231 -5.82 -12.12 15.98
C SER A 231 -6.66 -10.99 16.58
N VAL A 232 -6.37 -9.73 16.22
CA VAL A 232 -7.02 -8.54 16.79
C VAL A 232 -7.25 -7.50 15.70
N GLY A 233 -8.46 -6.95 15.65
CA GLY A 233 -8.78 -5.73 14.92
C GLY A 233 -8.71 -4.53 15.86
N ALA A 234 -7.81 -3.58 15.61
CA ALA A 234 -7.65 -2.41 16.46
C ALA A 234 -7.81 -1.11 15.67
N PRO A 235 -8.61 -0.13 16.15
CA PRO A 235 -8.91 1.10 15.39
C PRO A 235 -7.70 2.02 15.25
N ILE A 236 -6.70 1.90 16.12
CA ILE A 236 -5.45 2.66 16.06
C ILE A 236 -4.45 2.12 15.03
N THR A 237 -4.67 0.90 14.52
CA THR A 237 -3.77 0.27 13.55
C THR A 237 -3.65 1.11 12.29
N GLY A 238 -2.48 1.11 11.66
CA GLY A 238 -2.25 1.78 10.38
C GLY A 238 -2.24 3.31 10.45
N VAL A 239 -2.04 3.92 11.63
CA VAL A 239 -1.77 5.36 11.74
C VAL A 239 -0.43 5.67 11.10
N GLY A 240 -0.40 6.59 10.11
CA GLY A 240 0.79 6.94 9.34
C GLY A 240 1.16 5.93 8.23
N LEU A 241 0.42 4.83 8.09
CA LEU A 241 0.66 3.83 7.06
C LEU A 241 0.51 4.40 5.64
N GLU A 242 -0.41 5.35 5.47
CA GLU A 242 -0.60 6.08 4.21
C GLU A 242 0.69 6.74 3.73
N LEU A 243 1.49 7.30 4.65
CA LEU A 243 2.78 7.92 4.33
C LEU A 243 3.81 6.86 3.94
N ASP A 244 3.88 5.74 4.66
CA ASP A 244 4.77 4.62 4.33
C ASP A 244 4.44 4.05 2.94
N VAL A 245 3.16 3.92 2.60
CA VAL A 245 2.68 3.43 1.31
C VAL A 245 3.02 4.39 0.17
N ILE A 246 2.75 5.70 0.34
CA ILE A 246 3.13 6.73 -0.64
C ILE A 246 4.65 6.73 -0.83
N ALA A 247 5.41 6.70 0.28
CA ALA A 247 6.87 6.66 0.23
C ALA A 247 7.39 5.44 -0.56
N ALA A 248 6.81 4.25 -0.34
CA ALA A 248 7.19 3.04 -1.07
C ALA A 248 6.98 3.19 -2.59
N VAL A 249 5.84 3.77 -2.98
CA VAL A 249 5.51 4.01 -4.39
C VAL A 249 6.45 5.05 -5.02
N VAL A 250 6.77 6.12 -4.27
CA VAL A 250 7.68 7.21 -4.72
C VAL A 250 9.13 6.75 -4.78
N VAL A 251 9.62 6.05 -3.75
CA VAL A 251 10.97 5.40 -3.74
C VAL A 251 11.08 4.39 -4.89
N GLY A 252 9.97 3.72 -5.24
CA GLY A 252 9.85 2.91 -6.45
C GLY A 252 9.87 3.70 -7.76
N GLY A 253 9.98 5.05 -7.74
CA GLY A 253 10.11 5.90 -8.92
C GLY A 253 8.79 6.26 -9.60
N ALA A 254 7.64 6.09 -8.94
CA ALA A 254 6.38 6.60 -9.46
C ALA A 254 6.27 8.11 -9.27
N SER A 255 5.80 8.83 -10.30
CA SER A 255 5.63 10.29 -10.26
C SER A 255 4.34 10.67 -9.52
N LEU A 256 4.45 11.53 -8.50
CA LEU A 256 3.27 12.09 -7.82
C LEU A 256 2.40 12.97 -8.73
N MET A 257 2.94 13.45 -9.86
CA MET A 257 2.18 14.17 -10.87
C MET A 257 1.36 13.24 -11.78
N GLY A 258 1.51 11.92 -11.62
CA GLY A 258 0.86 10.92 -12.45
C GLY A 258 1.64 10.50 -13.70
N GLY A 259 1.09 9.56 -14.45
CA GLY A 259 1.57 9.13 -15.77
C GLY A 259 2.83 8.27 -15.79
N ARG A 260 3.53 8.10 -14.67
CA ARG A 260 4.76 7.28 -14.58
C ARG A 260 4.78 6.47 -13.30
N GLY A 261 5.08 5.18 -13.42
CA GLY A 261 5.23 4.24 -12.33
C GLY A 261 5.21 2.80 -12.82
N SER A 262 5.70 1.88 -11.99
CA SER A 262 5.83 0.46 -12.31
C SER A 262 5.53 -0.39 -11.08
N ALA A 263 4.77 -1.47 -11.25
CA ALA A 263 4.48 -2.41 -10.18
C ALA A 263 5.76 -3.06 -9.61
N ILE A 264 6.72 -3.40 -10.49
CA ILE A 264 8.00 -4.00 -10.08
C ILE A 264 8.78 -3.02 -9.20
N ASN A 265 8.95 -1.79 -9.66
CA ASN A 265 9.69 -0.79 -8.90
C ASN A 265 8.97 -0.40 -7.60
N THR A 266 7.64 -0.36 -7.59
CA THR A 266 6.85 -0.18 -6.36
C THR A 266 7.11 -1.30 -5.36
N LEU A 267 7.14 -2.57 -5.82
CA LEU A 267 7.47 -3.70 -4.93
C LEU A 267 8.89 -3.58 -4.36
N LEU A 268 9.86 -3.17 -5.17
CA LEU A 268 11.23 -2.88 -4.70
C LEU A 268 11.23 -1.75 -3.67
N GLY A 269 10.47 -0.68 -3.89
CA GLY A 269 10.32 0.41 -2.92
C GLY A 269 9.73 -0.06 -1.58
N VAL A 270 8.71 -0.92 -1.63
CA VAL A 270 8.16 -1.59 -0.42
C VAL A 270 9.21 -2.40 0.30
N CYS A 271 10.00 -3.19 -0.44
CA CYS A 271 11.09 -3.97 0.15
C CYS A 271 12.18 -3.08 0.77
N ILE A 272 12.57 -1.98 0.10
CA ILE A 272 13.56 -1.02 0.61
C ILE A 272 13.09 -0.43 1.95
N LEU A 273 11.88 0.11 2.01
CA LEU A 273 11.34 0.68 3.26
C LEU A 273 11.15 -0.39 4.35
N GLY A 274 10.73 -1.60 3.96
CA GLY A 274 10.63 -2.73 4.86
C GLY A 274 11.97 -3.13 5.47
N MET A 275 13.04 -3.18 4.67
CA MET A 275 14.41 -3.44 5.15
C MET A 275 14.89 -2.34 6.10
N ILE A 276 14.65 -1.07 5.79
CA ILE A 276 15.00 0.05 6.67
C ILE A 276 14.31 -0.12 8.03
N GLY A 277 12.99 -0.38 8.04
CA GLY A 277 12.26 -0.62 9.28
C GLY A 277 12.75 -1.85 10.05
N ASN A 278 13.07 -2.93 9.34
CA ASN A 278 13.60 -4.16 9.93
C ASN A 278 14.98 -3.95 10.57
N ILE A 279 15.90 -3.26 9.89
CA ILE A 279 17.22 -2.95 10.45
C ILE A 279 17.08 -2.09 11.69
N MET A 280 16.26 -1.04 11.65
CA MET A 280 16.02 -0.18 12.83
C MET A 280 15.47 -1.00 14.01
N ASN A 281 14.61 -1.98 13.77
CA ASN A 281 14.13 -2.90 14.81
C ASN A 281 15.24 -3.82 15.34
N LEU A 282 16.08 -4.40 14.48
CA LEU A 282 17.21 -5.23 14.88
C LEU A 282 18.26 -4.45 15.69
N MET A 283 18.42 -3.15 15.38
CA MET A 283 19.27 -2.23 16.13
C MET A 283 18.59 -1.66 17.39
N THR A 284 17.37 -2.12 17.73
CA THR A 284 16.60 -1.64 18.88
C THR A 284 16.33 -0.14 18.90
N ILE A 285 16.24 0.50 17.72
CA ILE A 285 15.93 1.94 17.60
C ILE A 285 14.47 2.18 18.02
N PRO A 286 14.20 3.10 18.96
CA PRO A 286 12.84 3.38 19.43
C PRO A 286 11.90 3.82 18.30
N ALA A 287 10.62 3.44 18.37
CA ALA A 287 9.62 3.70 17.32
C ALA A 287 9.47 5.20 16.96
N TYR A 288 9.58 6.09 17.94
CA TYR A 288 9.53 7.54 17.72
C TYR A 288 10.73 8.05 16.87
N SER A 289 11.94 7.51 17.09
CA SER A 289 13.11 7.83 16.26
C SER A 289 12.96 7.29 14.84
N GLN A 290 12.37 6.09 14.68
CA GLN A 290 12.07 5.52 13.37
C GLN A 290 11.12 6.41 12.55
N GLN A 291 10.13 7.07 13.18
CA GLN A 291 9.24 8.01 12.48
C GLN A 291 9.99 9.21 11.92
N VAL A 292 10.95 9.76 12.67
CA VAL A 292 11.80 10.87 12.18
C VAL A 292 12.62 10.43 10.96
N ILE A 293 13.28 9.27 11.06
CA ILE A 293 14.08 8.71 9.96
C ILE A 293 13.23 8.48 8.71
N LYS A 294 12.04 7.89 8.86
CA LYS A 294 11.09 7.68 7.76
C LYS A 294 10.68 9.00 7.10
N GLY A 295 10.37 10.03 7.90
CA GLY A 295 10.04 11.37 7.38
C GLY A 295 11.17 11.96 6.55
N LEU A 296 12.42 11.86 7.01
CA LEU A 296 13.60 12.31 6.26
C LEU A 296 13.78 11.54 4.95
N ILE A 297 13.56 10.22 4.95
CA ILE A 297 13.62 9.38 3.74
C ILE A 297 12.58 9.83 2.72
N ILE A 298 11.35 10.12 3.15
CA ILE A 298 10.29 10.61 2.25
C ILE A 298 10.69 11.94 1.62
N ILE A 299 11.21 12.89 2.41
CA ILE A 299 11.68 14.19 1.90
C ILE A 299 12.77 13.98 0.86
N LEU A 300 13.78 13.16 1.17
CA LEU A 300 14.88 12.86 0.26
C LEU A 300 14.40 12.20 -1.04
N ALA A 301 13.48 11.24 -0.95
CA ALA A 301 12.92 10.56 -2.12
C ALA A 301 12.18 11.54 -3.05
N VAL A 302 11.36 12.44 -2.49
CA VAL A 302 10.63 13.45 -3.27
C VAL A 302 11.58 14.48 -3.88
N LEU A 303 12.61 14.92 -3.15
CA LEU A 303 13.62 15.83 -3.68
C LEU A 303 14.41 15.21 -4.84
N LEU A 304 14.85 13.95 -4.69
CA LEU A 304 15.57 13.24 -5.76
C LEU A 304 14.70 13.07 -7.01
N GLN A 305 13.40 12.78 -6.83
CA GLN A 305 12.46 12.68 -7.96
C GLN A 305 12.35 14.00 -8.72
N ARG A 306 12.34 15.14 -8.04
CA ARG A 306 12.29 16.47 -8.70
C ARG A 306 13.52 16.74 -9.58
N PHE A 307 14.71 16.26 -9.21
CA PHE A 307 15.92 16.39 -10.02
C PHE A 307 15.92 15.45 -11.26
N GLN A 308 15.10 14.42 -11.27
CA GLN A 308 14.98 13.47 -12.39
C GLN A 308 13.93 13.88 -13.43
N ASP A 309 13.09 14.88 -13.13
CA ASP A 309 12.08 15.41 -14.06
C ASP A 309 12.67 16.54 -14.93
N PRO A 310 12.95 16.28 -16.25
CA PRO A 310 13.59 17.27 -17.14
C PRO A 310 12.67 18.46 -17.51
N GLY A 311 11.40 18.42 -17.12
CA GLY A 311 10.36 19.38 -17.52
C GLY A 311 10.30 20.66 -16.68
N ASN A 312 11.21 20.87 -15.73
CA ASN A 312 11.20 22.03 -14.82
C ASN A 312 12.43 22.93 -15.04
N LYS A 313 12.83 23.14 -16.30
CA LYS A 313 13.77 24.21 -16.69
C LYS A 313 13.01 25.27 -17.49
#